data_f75883ad6921636baae28be4d589ca09
#
_entry.id   f75883ad6921636baae28be4d589ca09
#
_cell.length_a   1.000
_cell.length_b   1.000
_cell.length_c   1.000
_cell.angle_alpha   90.00
_cell.angle_beta   90.00
_cell.angle_gamma   90.00
#
_symmetry.space_group_name_H-M   'P 1'
#
loop_
_entity.id
_entity.type
_entity.pdbx_description
1 polymer ?
#
loop_
_entity_poly.entity_id
_entity_poly.type
_entity_poly.pdbx_seq_one_letter_code
_entity_poly.pdbx_strand_id
1 'polypeptide(L)'
;MKSEALKKNNIPYEQTTDLEAVMPELDILYMTRVQRERFFNEEDYLRLKDSYILTPEKLENAKEDLRILHPLPRVNEISVAVDEDPRACYFKQAQNGRYIRMALIMTLLGLKDPKAEKEGN
;
A
#
# COMPACT_ATOMS: atom_id res chain seq x y z
N MET A 1 -2.70 17.55 7.29
CA MET A 1 -3.70 16.69 7.99
C MET A 1 -3.09 15.44 8.62
N LYS A 2 -2.45 14.55 7.87
CA LYS A 2 -1.85 13.33 8.47
C LYS A 2 -0.71 13.63 9.46
N SER A 3 0.16 14.57 9.14
CA SER A 3 1.27 15.00 10.01
C SER A 3 0.81 15.65 11.31
N GLU A 4 -0.31 16.34 11.32
CA GLU A 4 -0.87 16.97 12.53
C GLU A 4 -1.34 15.95 13.56
N ALA A 5 -1.98 14.86 13.10
CA ALA A 5 -2.40 13.78 13.98
C ALA A 5 -1.20 13.05 14.61
N LEU A 6 -0.12 12.85 13.85
CA LEU A 6 1.12 12.25 14.35
C LEU A 6 1.79 13.15 15.39
N LYS A 7 1.90 14.45 15.12
CA LYS A 7 2.43 15.46 16.06
C LYS A 7 1.62 15.50 17.35
N LYS A 8 0.28 15.53 17.25
CA LYS A 8 -0.61 15.57 18.41
C LYS A 8 -0.46 14.36 19.33
N ASN A 9 -0.13 13.20 18.76
CA ASN A 9 0.03 11.95 19.52
C ASN A 9 1.50 11.60 19.82
N ASN A 10 2.44 12.52 19.60
CA ASN A 10 3.88 12.32 19.79
C ASN A 10 4.43 11.08 19.06
N ILE A 11 3.90 10.77 17.88
CA ILE A 11 4.37 9.68 17.04
C ILE A 11 5.51 10.22 16.17
N PRO A 12 6.72 9.65 16.26
CA PRO A 12 7.82 10.05 15.41
C PRO A 12 7.50 9.79 13.94
N TYR A 13 7.82 10.74 13.07
CA TYR A 13 7.65 10.63 11.64
C TYR A 13 8.69 11.46 10.90
N GLU A 14 8.99 11.06 9.69
CA GLU A 14 9.85 11.78 8.76
C GLU A 14 9.12 11.98 7.43
N GLN A 15 9.43 13.08 6.75
CA GLN A 15 8.97 13.33 5.39
C GLN A 15 10.19 13.49 4.48
N THR A 16 10.28 12.67 3.47
CA THR A 16 11.37 12.71 2.49
C THR A 16 10.82 12.58 1.08
N THR A 17 11.56 13.09 0.11
CA THR A 17 11.32 12.88 -1.32
C THR A 17 12.27 11.84 -1.91
N ASP A 18 13.21 11.35 -1.12
CA ASP A 18 14.20 10.36 -1.52
C ASP A 18 13.81 8.98 -1.02
N LEU A 19 13.08 8.23 -1.84
CA LEU A 19 12.64 6.87 -1.53
C LEU A 19 13.83 5.91 -1.42
N GLU A 20 14.83 6.07 -2.26
CA GLU A 20 15.97 5.15 -2.32
C GLU A 20 16.84 5.24 -1.07
N ALA A 21 16.99 6.44 -0.52
CA ALA A 21 17.75 6.66 0.71
C ALA A 21 17.14 5.95 1.94
N VAL A 22 15.79 5.88 2.00
CA VAL A 22 15.09 5.25 3.14
C VAL A 22 14.80 3.77 2.93
N MET A 23 14.95 3.27 1.71
CA MET A 23 14.61 1.88 1.34
C MET A 23 15.22 0.82 2.25
N PRO A 24 16.52 0.91 2.67
CA PRO A 24 17.13 -0.09 3.57
C PRO A 24 16.51 -0.15 4.97
N GLU A 25 15.80 0.86 5.39
CA GLU A 25 15.21 0.96 6.74
C GLU A 25 13.75 0.49 6.78
N LEU A 26 13.09 0.37 5.61
CA LEU A 26 11.67 0.09 5.54
C LEU A 26 11.35 -1.38 5.86
N ASP A 27 10.35 -1.59 6.69
CA ASP A 27 9.70 -2.89 6.92
C ASP A 27 8.45 -3.02 6.03
N ILE A 28 7.75 -1.91 5.79
CA ILE A 28 6.57 -1.85 4.94
C ILE A 28 6.70 -0.67 3.98
N LEU A 29 6.51 -0.91 2.71
CA LEU A 29 6.37 0.09 1.67
C LEU A 29 4.94 0.10 1.14
N TYR A 30 4.15 1.08 1.52
CA TYR A 30 2.79 1.24 1.05
C TYR A 30 2.76 2.26 -0.11
N MET A 31 2.71 1.75 -1.34
CA MET A 31 2.63 2.57 -2.54
C MET A 31 1.19 2.97 -2.84
N THR A 32 1.01 4.15 -3.38
CA THR A 32 -0.27 4.63 -3.92
C THR A 32 -0.03 5.31 -5.25
N ARG A 33 -1.06 5.35 -6.10
CA ARG A 33 -0.94 6.09 -7.35
C ARG A 33 -0.87 7.60 -7.10
N VAL A 34 -0.21 8.31 -8.01
CA VAL A 34 -0.20 9.77 -8.06
C VAL A 34 -1.58 10.25 -8.54
N GLN A 35 -2.27 11.00 -7.70
CA GLN A 35 -3.62 11.50 -8.02
C GLN A 35 -3.53 12.77 -8.86
N ARG A 36 -3.84 12.65 -10.15
CA ARG A 36 -3.86 13.78 -11.11
C ARG A 36 -4.74 14.93 -10.63
N GLU A 37 -5.86 14.62 -9.99
CA GLU A 37 -6.86 15.57 -9.52
C GLU A 37 -6.34 16.55 -8.45
N ARG A 38 -5.21 16.24 -7.83
CA ARG A 38 -4.57 17.07 -6.80
C ARG A 38 -3.54 18.05 -7.34
N PHE A 39 -3.23 18.01 -8.63
CA PHE A 39 -2.29 18.92 -9.26
C PHE A 39 -3.03 20.08 -9.92
N PHE A 40 -2.61 21.30 -9.62
CA PHE A 40 -3.14 22.51 -10.26
C PHE A 40 -2.63 22.67 -11.70
N ASN A 41 -1.54 21.99 -12.05
CA ASN A 41 -0.80 22.14 -13.30
C ASN A 41 -0.47 20.75 -13.86
N GLU A 42 -0.77 20.54 -15.13
CA GLU A 42 -0.51 19.28 -15.83
C GLU A 42 0.99 18.98 -15.97
N GLU A 43 1.82 20.03 -16.10
CA GLU A 43 3.28 19.88 -16.20
C GLU A 43 3.87 19.31 -14.91
N ASP A 44 3.42 19.76 -13.74
CA ASP A 44 3.86 19.25 -12.46
C ASP A 44 3.46 17.78 -12.28
N TYR A 45 2.25 17.41 -12.70
CA TYR A 45 1.81 16.03 -12.70
C TYR A 45 2.69 15.15 -13.61
N LEU A 46 2.95 15.59 -14.85
CA LEU A 46 3.77 14.85 -15.80
C LEU A 46 5.20 14.66 -15.31
N ARG A 47 5.76 15.67 -14.64
CA ARG A 47 7.11 15.59 -14.06
C ARG A 47 7.20 14.63 -12.89
N LEU A 48 6.16 14.55 -12.06
CA LEU A 48 6.16 13.76 -10.83
C LEU A 48 5.66 12.33 -11.02
N LYS A 49 4.79 12.08 -12.02
CA LYS A 49 4.20 10.74 -12.23
C LYS A 49 5.25 9.65 -12.48
N ASP A 50 6.35 10.00 -13.15
CA ASP A 50 7.41 9.04 -13.51
C ASP A 50 8.55 8.97 -12.47
N SER A 51 8.62 9.93 -11.54
CA SER A 51 9.65 9.94 -10.50
C SER A 51 9.40 8.93 -9.37
N TYR A 52 8.19 8.42 -9.23
CA TYR A 52 7.79 7.49 -8.16
C TYR A 52 7.55 6.05 -8.65
N ILE A 53 8.13 5.66 -9.78
CA ILE A 53 8.00 4.28 -10.26
C ILE A 53 8.89 3.37 -9.41
N LEU A 54 8.29 2.39 -8.76
CA LEU A 54 9.00 1.32 -8.08
C LEU A 54 9.45 0.28 -9.10
N THR A 55 10.73 0.02 -9.16
CA THR A 55 11.35 -0.97 -10.05
C THR A 55 12.17 -1.99 -9.25
N PRO A 56 12.52 -3.15 -9.80
CA PRO A 56 13.37 -4.13 -9.11
C PRO A 56 14.71 -3.55 -8.65
N GLU A 57 15.32 -2.66 -9.43
CA GLU A 57 16.60 -2.05 -9.10
C GLU A 57 16.52 -1.22 -7.82
N LYS A 58 15.41 -0.50 -7.61
CA LYS A 58 15.18 0.27 -6.38
C LYS A 58 15.00 -0.62 -5.14
N LEU A 59 14.70 -1.89 -5.33
CA LEU A 59 14.53 -2.88 -4.26
C LEU A 59 15.81 -3.64 -3.91
N GLU A 60 16.92 -3.42 -4.62
CA GLU A 60 18.18 -4.14 -4.38
C GLU A 60 18.72 -3.93 -2.96
N ASN A 61 18.57 -2.70 -2.43
CA ASN A 61 19.00 -2.36 -1.08
C ASN A 61 17.92 -2.52 -0.01
N ALA A 62 16.74 -2.98 -0.38
CA ALA A 62 15.64 -3.20 0.56
C ALA A 62 15.86 -4.46 1.39
N LYS A 63 15.25 -4.51 2.57
CA LYS A 63 15.25 -5.71 3.42
C LYS A 63 14.59 -6.90 2.68
N GLU A 64 15.05 -8.09 2.98
CA GLU A 64 14.47 -9.33 2.42
C GLU A 64 13.03 -9.57 2.89
N ASP A 65 12.70 -9.11 4.08
CA ASP A 65 11.37 -9.23 4.69
C ASP A 65 10.48 -8.01 4.49
N LEU A 66 10.92 -7.01 3.71
CA LEU A 66 10.08 -5.88 3.30
C LEU A 66 8.74 -6.39 2.75
N ARG A 67 7.65 -5.72 3.06
CA ARG A 67 6.34 -5.98 2.47
C ARG A 67 5.86 -4.79 1.65
N ILE A 68 5.61 -5.03 0.36
CA ILE A 68 5.16 -4.01 -0.58
C ILE A 68 3.64 -4.12 -0.71
N LEU A 69 2.96 -3.04 -0.38
CA LEU A 69 1.51 -2.92 -0.40
C LEU A 69 1.07 -1.86 -1.41
N HIS A 70 -0.10 -2.06 -1.99
CA HIS A 70 -0.77 -1.12 -2.88
C HIS A 70 -2.27 -1.39 -2.89
N PRO A 71 -3.15 -0.37 -2.81
CA PRO A 71 -4.59 -0.61 -2.76
C PRO A 71 -5.20 -1.13 -4.06
N LEU A 72 -4.46 -1.07 -5.17
CA LEU A 72 -4.91 -1.39 -6.52
C LEU A 72 -6.23 -0.66 -6.93
N PRO A 73 -6.50 -0.42 -8.22
CA PRO A 73 -5.61 -0.71 -9.35
C PRO A 73 -4.40 0.24 -9.42
N ARG A 74 -3.28 -0.25 -9.90
CA ARG A 74 -2.11 0.59 -10.24
C ARG A 74 -2.17 1.06 -11.69
N VAL A 75 -1.42 2.11 -11.99
CA VAL A 75 -1.15 2.56 -13.37
C VAL A 75 0.30 2.17 -13.71
N ASN A 76 1.28 2.99 -13.31
CA ASN A 76 2.69 2.75 -13.59
C ASN A 76 3.60 2.90 -12.36
N GLU A 77 3.04 3.23 -11.21
CA GLU A 77 3.80 3.50 -9.98
C GLU A 77 4.53 2.27 -9.41
N ILE A 78 4.14 1.07 -9.82
CA ILE A 78 4.87 -0.16 -9.60
C ILE A 78 5.06 -0.85 -10.94
N SER A 79 6.30 -1.11 -11.32
CA SER A 79 6.63 -1.87 -12.52
C SER A 79 6.05 -3.29 -12.43
N VAL A 80 5.57 -3.82 -13.55
CA VAL A 80 5.10 -5.21 -13.65
C VAL A 80 6.20 -6.21 -13.27
N ALA A 81 7.46 -5.86 -13.49
CA ALA A 81 8.59 -6.71 -13.09
C ALA A 81 8.69 -6.94 -11.58
N VAL A 82 8.09 -6.07 -10.76
CA VAL A 82 8.04 -6.24 -9.29
C VAL A 82 7.02 -7.32 -8.87
N ASP A 83 6.09 -7.71 -9.74
CA ASP A 83 5.04 -8.68 -9.41
C ASP A 83 5.60 -10.07 -9.03
N GLU A 84 6.76 -10.43 -9.59
CA GLU A 84 7.45 -11.68 -9.31
C GLU A 84 8.33 -11.62 -8.04
N ASP A 85 8.50 -10.45 -7.45
CA ASP A 85 9.27 -10.30 -6.22
C ASP A 85 8.47 -10.88 -5.03
N PRO A 86 9.08 -11.76 -4.21
CA PRO A 86 8.39 -12.36 -3.06
C PRO A 86 7.94 -11.35 -2.01
N ARG A 87 8.46 -10.14 -2.04
CA ARG A 87 8.06 -9.03 -1.17
C ARG A 87 6.79 -8.32 -1.64
N ALA A 88 6.34 -8.56 -2.90
CA ALA A 88 5.11 -8.00 -3.44
C ALA A 88 3.87 -8.65 -2.80
N CYS A 89 3.19 -7.92 -1.93
CA CYS A 89 2.03 -8.40 -1.17
C CYS A 89 0.71 -7.78 -1.61
N TYR A 90 0.71 -6.92 -2.62
CA TYR A 90 -0.48 -6.14 -2.99
C TYR A 90 -1.61 -6.96 -3.60
N PHE A 91 -1.34 -8.06 -4.31
CA PHE A 91 -2.41 -8.94 -4.78
C PHE A 91 -3.08 -9.70 -3.64
N LYS A 92 -2.28 -10.19 -2.69
CA LYS A 92 -2.80 -10.80 -1.46
C LYS A 92 -3.59 -9.81 -0.61
N GLN A 93 -3.10 -8.58 -0.52
CA GLN A 93 -3.79 -7.48 0.15
C GLN A 93 -5.18 -7.24 -0.46
N ALA A 94 -5.30 -7.19 -1.78
CA ALA A 94 -6.59 -7.00 -2.47
C ALA A 94 -7.56 -8.16 -2.19
N GLN A 95 -7.08 -9.39 -2.19
CA GLN A 95 -7.87 -10.57 -1.82
C GLN A 95 -8.34 -10.50 -0.36
N ASN A 96 -7.44 -10.17 0.56
CA ASN A 96 -7.77 -10.00 1.98
C ASN A 96 -8.80 -8.88 2.17
N GLY A 97 -8.68 -7.78 1.42
CA GLY A 97 -9.63 -6.68 1.45
C GLY A 97 -11.06 -7.11 1.08
N ARG A 98 -11.21 -8.06 0.14
CA ARG A 98 -12.50 -8.66 -0.18
C ARG A 98 -13.08 -9.42 1.01
N TYR A 99 -12.31 -10.27 1.65
CA TYR A 99 -12.76 -11.03 2.80
C TYR A 99 -13.13 -10.14 3.99
N ILE A 100 -12.32 -9.12 4.27
CA ILE A 100 -12.59 -8.15 5.34
C ILE A 100 -13.89 -7.38 5.09
N ARG A 101 -14.15 -6.96 3.83
CA ARG A 101 -15.42 -6.29 3.48
C ARG A 101 -16.61 -7.22 3.67
N MET A 102 -16.52 -8.48 3.29
CA MET A 102 -17.55 -9.48 3.51
C MET A 102 -17.82 -9.67 5.02
N ALA A 103 -16.77 -9.85 5.81
CA ALA A 103 -16.87 -9.99 7.26
C ALA A 103 -17.48 -8.74 7.92
N LEU A 104 -17.09 -7.54 7.47
CA LEU A 104 -17.63 -6.28 7.97
C LEU A 104 -19.14 -6.18 7.71
N ILE A 105 -19.60 -6.47 6.49
CA ILE A 105 -21.02 -6.45 6.14
C ILE A 105 -21.80 -7.47 6.97
N MET A 106 -21.28 -8.69 7.08
CA MET A 106 -21.92 -9.74 7.91
C MET A 106 -22.03 -9.28 9.36
N THR A 107 -20.98 -8.71 9.92
CA THR A 107 -20.97 -8.22 11.31
C THR A 107 -22.00 -7.10 11.52
N LEU A 108 -22.05 -6.12 10.62
CA LEU A 108 -22.99 -5.00 10.71
C LEU A 108 -24.45 -5.44 10.59
N LEU A 109 -24.71 -6.49 9.80
CA LEU A 109 -26.06 -7.06 9.63
C LEU A 109 -26.41 -8.15 10.66
N GLY A 110 -25.50 -8.47 11.58
CA GLY A 110 -25.71 -9.53 12.58
C GLY A 110 -25.77 -10.93 11.97
N LEU A 111 -25.19 -11.13 10.76
CA LEU A 111 -25.17 -12.43 10.09
C LEU A 111 -24.06 -13.31 10.66
N LYS A 112 -24.32 -14.60 10.77
CA LYS A 112 -23.34 -15.62 11.16
C LYS A 112 -22.90 -16.43 9.95
N ASP A 113 -21.68 -16.95 10.00
CA ASP A 113 -21.21 -17.89 8.99
C ASP A 113 -21.93 -19.23 9.14
N PRO A 114 -22.68 -19.69 8.10
CA PRO A 114 -23.40 -20.98 8.18
C PRO A 114 -22.48 -22.19 8.38
N LYS A 115 -21.19 -22.06 8.06
CA LYS A 115 -20.20 -23.13 8.26
C LYS A 115 -19.71 -23.20 9.71
N ALA A 116 -19.56 -22.05 10.38
CA ALA A 116 -19.15 -22.01 11.78
C ALA A 116 -20.19 -22.69 12.72
N GLU A 117 -21.47 -22.65 12.37
CA GLU A 117 -22.52 -23.34 13.14
C GLU A 117 -22.47 -24.87 13.02
N LYS A 118 -21.87 -25.41 11.93
CA LYS A 118 -21.72 -26.85 11.71
C LYS A 118 -20.52 -27.46 12.44
N GLU A 119 -19.48 -26.65 12.71
CA GLU A 119 -18.28 -27.10 13.43
C GLU A 119 -18.45 -27.04 14.97
N GLY A 120 -19.47 -26.36 15.49
CA GLY A 120 -19.77 -26.22 16.90
C GLY A 120 -20.71 -27.31 17.48
N ASN A 121 -21.09 -28.24 16.63
CA ASN A 121 -21.85 -29.44 17.00
C ASN A 121 -20.99 -30.70 16.78
#